data_4c195dc9108828a5b7d398d775464ade
#
_entry.id   4c195dc9108828a5b7d398d775464ade
#
_cell.length_a   1.000
_cell.length_b   1.000
_cell.length_c   1.000
_cell.angle_alpha   90.00
_cell.angle_beta   90.00
_cell.angle_gamma   90.00
#
_symmetry.space_group_name_H-M   'P 1'
#
loop_
_entity.id
_entity.type
_entity.pdbx_description
1 polymer ?
#
loop_
_entity_poly.entity_id
_entity_poly.type
_entity_poly.pdbx_seq_one_letter_code
_entity_poly.pdbx_strand_id
1 'polypeptide(L)'
;MISRAFDGNLHWYAKELAEHRAVVAMTKTRAAKYKIGQVVRHRLFPFRGVIFDVDPVFNNTEEWWLSIPVEIRPSKDQPFYHLFAENAESEYVAYVSEQNLLPDTSGEPIRHPQVAEVFEPDGAGTFRPRHSHLN
;
A
#
# COMPACT_ATOMS: atom_id res chain seq x y z
N MET A 1 -14.13 5.67 -6.00
CA MET A 1 -13.07 5.66 -5.00
C MET A 1 -11.82 5.08 -5.61
N ILE A 2 -10.71 5.70 -5.45
CA ILE A 2 -9.46 5.26 -6.08
C ILE A 2 -8.67 4.27 -5.27
N SER A 3 -9.01 4.07 -4.02
CA SER A 3 -8.48 2.96 -3.25
C SER A 3 -9.63 2.24 -2.61
N ARG A 4 -9.47 0.95 -2.45
CA ARG A 4 -10.50 0.11 -1.87
C ARG A 4 -9.96 -0.55 -0.63
N ALA A 5 -10.69 -0.43 0.47
CA ALA A 5 -10.31 -1.11 1.69
C ALA A 5 -10.54 -2.61 1.55
N PHE A 6 -9.61 -3.38 2.10
CA PHE A 6 -9.76 -4.81 2.25
C PHE A 6 -9.97 -5.06 3.73
N ASP A 7 -11.20 -5.41 4.08
CA ASP A 7 -11.53 -5.73 5.45
C ASP A 7 -11.42 -7.24 5.65
N GLY A 8 -11.17 -7.67 6.84
CA GLY A 8 -11.18 -9.06 7.20
C GLY A 8 -9.89 -9.79 6.96
N ASN A 9 -9.89 -10.78 6.08
CA ASN A 9 -8.86 -11.80 6.04
C ASN A 9 -7.57 -11.36 5.32
N LEU A 10 -6.71 -10.67 6.06
CA LEU A 10 -5.41 -10.25 5.55
C LEU A 10 -4.53 -11.42 5.11
N HIS A 11 -4.65 -12.57 5.77
CA HIS A 11 -3.89 -13.76 5.41
C HIS A 11 -4.25 -14.24 3.99
N TRP A 12 -5.52 -14.32 3.68
CA TRP A 12 -5.98 -14.70 2.34
C TRP A 12 -5.50 -13.68 1.30
N TYR A 13 -5.64 -12.41 1.61
CA TYR A 13 -5.23 -11.33 0.73
C TYR A 13 -3.73 -11.42 0.41
N ALA A 14 -2.91 -11.63 1.41
CA ALA A 14 -1.46 -11.73 1.22
C ALA A 14 -1.09 -12.95 0.38
N LYS A 15 -1.75 -14.07 0.57
CA LYS A 15 -1.50 -15.28 -0.20
C LYS A 15 -1.86 -15.09 -1.68
N GLU A 16 -3.02 -14.52 -1.94
CA GLU A 16 -3.50 -14.25 -3.30
C GLU A 16 -2.52 -13.33 -4.04
N LEU A 17 -2.11 -12.26 -3.40
CA LEU A 17 -1.20 -11.30 -4.00
C LEU A 17 0.19 -11.89 -4.25
N ALA A 18 0.67 -12.75 -3.37
CA ALA A 18 1.98 -13.36 -3.55
C ALA A 18 2.05 -14.19 -4.83
N GLU A 19 1.00 -14.91 -5.15
CA GLU A 19 0.93 -15.71 -6.38
C GLU A 19 0.93 -14.83 -7.62
N HIS A 20 0.12 -13.78 -7.63
CA HIS A 20 0.03 -12.87 -8.76
C HIS A 20 1.32 -12.08 -8.93
N ARG A 21 1.92 -11.64 -7.83
CA ARG A 21 3.14 -10.83 -7.87
C ARG A 21 4.32 -11.60 -8.45
N ALA A 22 4.40 -12.89 -8.20
CA ALA A 22 5.46 -13.71 -8.78
C ALA A 22 5.41 -13.70 -10.31
N VAL A 23 4.21 -13.76 -10.88
CA VAL A 23 4.04 -13.72 -12.33
C VAL A 23 4.39 -12.35 -12.88
N VAL A 24 3.91 -11.28 -12.24
CA VAL A 24 4.18 -9.91 -12.68
C VAL A 24 5.67 -9.60 -12.62
N ALA A 25 6.36 -10.01 -11.56
CA ALA A 25 7.78 -9.76 -11.39
C ALA A 25 8.63 -10.46 -12.45
N MET A 26 8.18 -11.58 -12.98
CA MET A 26 8.89 -12.29 -14.04
C MET A 26 8.77 -11.61 -15.40
N THR A 27 7.74 -10.80 -15.61
CA THR A 27 7.45 -10.20 -16.91
C THR A 27 7.78 -8.72 -16.98
N LYS A 28 7.96 -8.04 -15.84
CA LYS A 28 8.18 -6.60 -15.84
C LYS A 28 8.90 -6.15 -14.57
N THR A 29 9.88 -5.26 -14.76
CA THR A 29 10.55 -4.58 -13.66
C THR A 29 10.34 -3.07 -13.82
N ARG A 30 10.26 -2.36 -12.68
CA ARG A 30 10.04 -0.93 -12.67
C ARG A 30 10.55 -0.32 -11.38
N ALA A 31 11.20 0.85 -11.48
CA ALA A 31 11.64 1.58 -10.31
C ALA A 31 10.42 2.15 -9.58
N ALA A 32 10.33 1.88 -8.29
CA ALA A 32 9.27 2.44 -7.44
C ALA A 32 9.79 3.71 -6.78
N LYS A 33 8.94 4.73 -6.75
CA LYS A 33 9.27 6.02 -6.14
C LYS A 33 9.31 5.94 -4.62
N TYR A 34 8.48 5.09 -4.04
CA TYR A 34 8.38 4.92 -2.60
C TYR A 34 8.82 3.52 -2.20
N LYS A 35 9.17 3.33 -0.94
CA LYS A 35 9.71 2.06 -0.46
C LYS A 35 8.88 1.49 0.69
N ILE A 36 9.04 0.21 0.94
CA ILE A 36 8.41 -0.47 2.07
C ILE A 36 8.87 0.20 3.37
N GLY A 37 7.90 0.49 4.24
CA GLY A 37 8.15 1.16 5.51
C GLY A 37 7.98 2.68 5.44
N GLN A 38 7.86 3.25 4.26
CA GLN A 38 7.66 4.68 4.11
C GLN A 38 6.23 5.06 4.45
N VAL A 39 6.05 6.20 5.10
CA VAL A 39 4.74 6.76 5.39
C VAL A 39 4.33 7.66 4.24
N VAL A 40 3.17 7.38 3.68
CA VAL A 40 2.61 8.13 2.55
C VAL A 40 1.18 8.55 2.87
N ARG A 41 0.69 9.55 2.17
CA ARG A 41 -0.70 9.97 2.27
C ARG A 41 -1.32 10.02 0.88
N HIS A 42 -2.63 9.87 0.82
CA HIS A 42 -3.36 9.99 -0.43
C HIS A 42 -3.39 11.47 -0.85
N ARG A 43 -3.23 11.69 -2.12
CA ARG A 43 -3.20 13.03 -2.71
C ARG A 43 -4.54 13.76 -2.60
N LEU A 44 -5.65 13.01 -2.64
CA LEU A 44 -7.00 13.57 -2.68
C LEU A 44 -7.85 13.23 -1.46
N PHE A 45 -7.73 12.01 -0.96
CA PHE A 45 -8.58 11.52 0.12
C PHE A 45 -7.86 11.60 1.47
N PRO A 46 -8.61 11.78 2.58
CA PRO A 46 -8.01 12.04 3.88
C PRO A 46 -7.55 10.76 4.58
N PHE A 47 -6.64 10.02 3.96
CA PHE A 47 -6.02 8.87 4.60
C PHE A 47 -4.53 8.82 4.31
N ARG A 48 -3.83 8.10 5.16
CA ARG A 48 -2.39 7.87 5.04
C ARG A 48 -2.07 6.46 5.51
N GLY A 49 -0.86 6.02 5.31
CA GLY A 49 -0.48 4.68 5.73
C GLY A 49 0.99 4.38 5.54
N VAL A 50 1.36 3.20 5.99
CA VAL A 50 2.72 2.67 5.85
C VAL A 50 2.71 1.64 4.74
N ILE A 51 3.61 1.77 3.78
CA ILE A 51 3.74 0.84 2.67
C ILE A 51 4.27 -0.48 3.19
N PHE A 52 3.55 -1.58 2.92
CA PHE A 52 4.04 -2.90 3.30
C PHE A 52 4.33 -3.80 2.10
N ASP A 53 3.92 -3.40 0.90
CA ASP A 53 4.21 -4.16 -0.31
C ASP A 53 4.08 -3.24 -1.53
N VAL A 54 4.79 -3.62 -2.61
CA VAL A 54 4.83 -2.83 -3.85
C VAL A 54 4.68 -3.78 -5.03
N ASP A 55 3.76 -3.44 -5.95
CA ASP A 55 3.64 -4.12 -7.23
C ASP A 55 4.20 -3.22 -8.33
N PRO A 56 5.02 -3.74 -9.23
CA PRO A 56 5.60 -2.89 -10.29
C PRO A 56 4.58 -2.34 -11.27
N VAL A 57 3.46 -3.04 -11.45
CA VAL A 57 2.31 -2.58 -12.21
C VAL A 57 1.05 -3.05 -11.52
N PHE A 58 -0.10 -2.54 -11.96
CA PHE A 58 -1.39 -2.94 -11.42
C PHE A 58 -1.51 -4.47 -11.35
N ASN A 59 -1.88 -4.97 -10.19
CA ASN A 59 -2.02 -6.40 -9.94
C ASN A 59 -3.22 -6.67 -9.02
N ASN A 60 -4.39 -6.31 -9.51
CA ASN A 60 -5.66 -6.59 -8.84
C ASN A 60 -6.65 -6.94 -9.94
N THR A 61 -7.93 -7.08 -9.62
CA THR A 61 -8.91 -7.49 -10.60
C THR A 61 -9.34 -6.33 -11.50
N GLU A 62 -9.74 -6.66 -12.71
CA GLU A 62 -10.31 -5.69 -13.63
C GLU A 62 -11.56 -5.03 -13.02
N GLU A 63 -12.36 -5.82 -12.32
CA GLU A 63 -13.57 -5.34 -11.66
C GLU A 63 -13.26 -4.27 -10.63
N TRP A 64 -12.20 -4.48 -9.83
CA TRP A 64 -11.77 -3.51 -8.85
C TRP A 64 -11.37 -2.19 -9.54
N TRP A 65 -10.59 -2.29 -10.62
CA TRP A 65 -10.12 -1.11 -11.36
C TRP A 65 -11.28 -0.36 -12.00
N LEU A 66 -12.23 -1.09 -12.60
CA LEU A 66 -13.41 -0.48 -13.21
C LEU A 66 -14.37 0.13 -12.18
N SER A 67 -14.26 -0.27 -10.92
CA SER A 67 -15.06 0.32 -9.84
C SER A 67 -14.61 1.73 -9.47
N ILE A 68 -13.40 2.12 -9.89
CA ILE A 68 -12.89 3.47 -9.65
C ILE A 68 -13.57 4.42 -10.62
N PRO A 69 -14.10 5.57 -10.15
CA PRO A 69 -14.69 6.57 -11.05
C PRO A 69 -13.72 6.95 -12.16
N VAL A 70 -14.22 7.05 -13.39
CA VAL A 70 -13.37 7.25 -14.56
C VAL A 70 -12.52 8.53 -14.47
N GLU A 71 -13.03 9.55 -13.77
CA GLU A 71 -12.36 10.85 -13.63
C GLU A 71 -11.06 10.75 -12.82
N ILE A 72 -10.98 9.75 -11.96
CA ILE A 72 -9.83 9.58 -11.07
C ILE A 72 -9.18 8.20 -11.22
N ARG A 73 -9.61 7.44 -12.21
CA ARG A 73 -9.08 6.10 -12.45
C ARG A 73 -7.63 6.20 -12.95
N PRO A 74 -6.70 5.56 -12.22
CA PRO A 74 -5.29 5.67 -12.57
C PRO A 74 -4.91 4.74 -13.72
N SER A 75 -3.80 5.07 -14.39
CA SER A 75 -3.18 4.14 -15.33
C SER A 75 -2.74 2.89 -14.61
N LYS A 76 -2.89 1.74 -15.23
CA LYS A 76 -2.38 0.46 -14.72
C LYS A 76 -0.87 0.34 -14.85
N ASP A 77 -0.26 1.12 -15.73
CA ASP A 77 1.16 1.01 -16.05
C ASP A 77 2.01 1.90 -15.15
N GLN A 78 1.96 1.61 -13.87
CA GLN A 78 2.74 2.30 -12.85
C GLN A 78 2.79 1.43 -11.60
N PRO A 79 3.70 1.70 -10.66
CA PRO A 79 3.69 0.98 -9.38
C PRO A 79 2.40 1.21 -8.60
N PHE A 80 1.95 0.16 -7.93
CA PHE A 80 0.84 0.21 -6.98
C PHE A 80 1.33 -0.26 -5.63
N TYR A 81 0.81 0.34 -4.58
CA TYR A 81 1.30 0.14 -3.21
C TYR A 81 0.21 -0.40 -2.31
N HIS A 82 0.60 -1.33 -1.45
CA HIS A 82 -0.27 -1.88 -0.41
C HIS A 82 0.06 -1.17 0.88
N LEU A 83 -0.93 -0.56 1.50
CA LEU A 83 -0.76 0.26 2.69
C LEU A 83 -1.48 -0.32 3.89
N PHE A 84 -0.84 -0.28 5.04
CA PHE A 84 -1.56 -0.29 6.31
C PHE A 84 -2.05 1.14 6.51
N ALA A 85 -3.31 1.36 6.18
CA ALA A 85 -3.87 2.70 6.04
C ALA A 85 -4.77 3.05 7.22
N GLU A 86 -4.90 4.35 7.45
CA GLU A 86 -5.79 4.87 8.46
C GLU A 86 -6.36 6.21 8.03
N ASN A 87 -7.58 6.47 8.48
CA ASN A 87 -8.19 7.79 8.43
C ASN A 87 -8.57 8.21 9.85
N ALA A 88 -9.35 9.27 10.00
CA ALA A 88 -9.73 9.75 11.33
C ALA A 88 -10.57 8.74 12.12
N GLU A 89 -11.21 7.79 11.45
CA GLU A 89 -12.21 6.92 12.06
C GLU A 89 -11.83 5.44 12.11
N SER A 90 -10.97 4.99 11.21
CA SER A 90 -10.72 3.54 11.08
C SER A 90 -9.33 3.23 10.53
N GLU A 91 -8.96 1.95 10.63
CA GLU A 91 -7.73 1.40 10.07
C GLU A 91 -8.11 0.28 9.10
N TYR A 92 -7.37 0.17 8.00
CA TYR A 92 -7.69 -0.79 6.93
C TYR A 92 -6.47 -1.01 6.05
N VAL A 93 -6.61 -1.89 5.07
CA VAL A 93 -5.58 -2.10 4.04
C VAL A 93 -6.06 -1.42 2.77
N ALA A 94 -5.21 -0.61 2.15
CA ALA A 94 -5.52 0.10 0.92
C ALA A 94 -4.55 -0.26 -0.19
N TYR A 95 -5.02 -0.19 -1.43
CA TYR A 95 -4.23 -0.43 -2.62
C TYR A 95 -4.28 0.83 -3.48
N VAL A 96 -3.14 1.48 -3.69
CA VAL A 96 -3.10 2.83 -4.25
C VAL A 96 -2.01 2.95 -5.30
N SER A 97 -2.35 3.59 -6.43
CA SER A 97 -1.38 3.88 -7.48
C SER A 97 -0.36 4.93 -7.04
N GLU A 98 0.83 4.84 -7.60
CA GLU A 98 1.90 5.78 -7.30
C GLU A 98 1.50 7.23 -7.53
N GLN A 99 0.78 7.50 -8.63
CA GLN A 99 0.37 8.86 -8.96
C GLN A 99 -0.53 9.52 -7.92
N ASN A 100 -1.18 8.72 -7.09
CA ASN A 100 -2.11 9.21 -6.09
C ASN A 100 -1.53 9.27 -4.68
N LEU A 101 -0.24 9.09 -4.56
CA LEU A 101 0.45 9.14 -3.27
C LEU A 101 1.42 10.31 -3.19
N LEU A 102 1.57 10.81 -1.98
CA LEU A 102 2.58 11.82 -1.60
C LEU A 102 3.27 11.35 -0.33
N PRO A 103 4.54 11.74 -0.11
CA PRO A 103 5.16 11.47 1.18
C PRO A 103 4.36 12.13 2.30
N ASP A 104 4.21 11.46 3.41
CA ASP A 104 3.61 12.07 4.60
C ASP A 104 4.73 12.65 5.46
N THR A 105 4.72 13.97 5.59
CA THR A 105 5.75 14.71 6.34
C THR A 105 5.20 15.27 7.64
N SER A 106 3.99 14.86 8.05
CA SER A 106 3.35 15.39 9.26
C SER A 106 4.07 15.01 10.54
N GLY A 107 4.73 13.86 10.55
CA GLY A 107 5.36 13.33 11.76
C GLY A 107 4.37 12.78 12.77
N GLU A 108 3.10 12.70 12.41
CA GLU A 108 2.09 12.20 13.34
C GLU A 108 2.22 10.69 13.53
N PRO A 109 1.99 10.19 14.76
CA PRO A 109 2.06 8.75 15.02
C PRO A 109 1.07 7.97 14.18
N ILE A 110 1.46 6.76 13.81
CA ILE A 110 0.61 5.82 13.11
C ILE A 110 -0.14 4.98 14.15
N ARG A 111 -1.46 4.84 13.99
CA ARG A 111 -2.31 4.08 14.91
C ARG A 111 -2.58 2.65 14.44
N HIS A 112 -2.37 2.37 13.16
CA HIS A 112 -2.74 1.08 12.59
C HIS A 112 -2.03 -0.06 13.35
N PRO A 113 -2.79 -1.00 13.97
CA PRO A 113 -2.18 -1.99 14.86
C PRO A 113 -1.22 -2.93 14.15
N GLN A 114 -1.42 -3.20 12.87
CA GLN A 114 -0.53 -4.11 12.14
C GLN A 114 0.83 -3.51 11.83
N VAL A 115 0.96 -2.19 11.88
CA VAL A 115 2.26 -1.56 11.70
C VAL A 115 3.21 -2.00 12.80
N ALA A 116 2.77 -1.96 14.04
CA ALA A 116 3.60 -2.37 15.17
C ALA A 116 3.93 -3.87 15.15
N GLU A 117 3.08 -4.68 14.54
CA GLU A 117 3.33 -6.12 14.42
C GLU A 117 4.41 -6.47 13.40
N VAL A 118 4.45 -5.73 12.30
CA VAL A 118 5.33 -6.02 11.16
C VAL A 118 6.56 -5.14 11.15
N PHE A 119 6.44 -3.91 11.62
CA PHE A 119 7.47 -2.89 11.52
C PHE A 119 7.90 -2.37 12.87
N GLU A 120 9.07 -1.74 12.88
CA GLU A 120 9.55 -0.95 14.00
C GLU A 120 10.07 0.38 13.45
N PRO A 121 10.03 1.46 14.24
CA PRO A 121 10.57 2.76 13.79
C PRO A 121 12.06 2.64 13.52
N ASP A 122 12.52 3.32 12.47
CA ASP A 122 13.94 3.35 12.12
C ASP A 122 14.68 4.58 12.68
N GLY A 123 13.96 5.45 13.39
CA GLY A 123 14.53 6.66 13.96
C GLY A 123 14.61 7.83 13.00
N ALA A 124 14.20 7.66 11.76
CA ALA A 124 14.28 8.69 10.73
C ALA A 124 12.92 9.07 10.14
N GLY A 125 11.84 8.75 10.85
CA GLY A 125 10.48 9.05 10.40
C GLY A 125 9.87 8.01 9.49
N THR A 126 10.56 6.92 9.26
CA THR A 126 10.05 5.78 8.51
C THR A 126 10.10 4.53 9.37
N PHE A 127 9.76 3.40 8.76
CA PHE A 127 9.70 2.11 9.46
C PHE A 127 10.56 1.09 8.72
N ARG A 128 11.00 0.09 9.45
CA ARG A 128 11.69 -1.06 8.86
C ARG A 128 11.03 -2.34 9.36
N PRO A 129 11.08 -3.42 8.58
CA PRO A 129 10.52 -4.70 9.02
C PRO A 129 11.18 -5.16 10.31
N ARG A 130 10.37 -5.74 11.20
CA ARG A 130 10.90 -6.33 12.42
C ARG A 130 11.74 -7.54 12.07
N HIS A 131 12.84 -7.72 12.80
CA HIS A 131 13.76 -8.82 12.57
C HIS A 131 13.09 -10.18 12.68
N SER A 132 12.16 -10.32 13.60
CA SER A 132 11.44 -11.56 13.83
C SER A 132 10.55 -11.99 12.65
N HIS A 133 10.24 -11.08 11.73
CA HIS A 133 9.43 -11.37 10.55
C HIS A 133 10.26 -11.68 9.31
N LEU A 134 11.57 -11.67 9.43
CA LEU A 134 12.47 -11.96 8.30
C LEU A 134 12.85 -13.44 8.20
N ASN A 135 12.38 -14.24 9.10
CA ASN A 135 12.70 -15.68 9.13
C ASN A 135 11.64 -16.50 8.40
#